data_59c3a3d4f3434dc3bb9986a91d9f5804
#
_entry.id   59c3a3d4f3434dc3bb9986a91d9f5804
#
_cell.length_a   1.000
_cell.length_b   1.000
_cell.length_c   1.000
_cell.angle_alpha   90.00
_cell.angle_beta   90.00
_cell.angle_gamma   90.00
#
_symmetry.space_group_name_H-M   'P 1'
#
loop_
_entity.id
_entity.type
_entity.pdbx_description
1 polymer ?
#
loop_
_entity_poly.entity_id
_entity_poly.type
_entity_poly.pdbx_seq_one_letter_code
_entity_poly.pdbx_strand_id
1 'polypeptide(L)'
;RYIGARSVYLRPVARGGYYNKGEGIRMALDIGAAPCGDFGSYHAEPIDPRSGRAEASVFIFPYGILVNQEGKRFTDEAPGTVDAVYESVTRQIFNQTAGIAYCILDDKLKDVPNYQLGLRTDQPPVTGNTIAELAQKLKMPAAALEETVSAYNKACQPGTFKALELDHVATKGLTPPKSNWARPL
;
A
#
# COMPACT_ATOMS: atom_id res chain seq x y z
N ARG A 1 6.00 -14.22 -17.77
CA ARG A 1 7.11 -14.07 -18.71
C ARG A 1 7.78 -12.70 -18.56
N TYR A 2 7.05 -11.59 -18.69
CA TYR A 2 7.62 -10.24 -18.75
C TYR A 2 7.96 -9.64 -17.37
N ILE A 3 7.23 -10.01 -16.32
CA ILE A 3 7.45 -9.55 -14.94
C ILE A 3 8.57 -10.35 -14.25
N GLY A 4 8.92 -11.53 -14.80
CA GLY A 4 9.94 -12.41 -14.24
C GLY A 4 9.49 -13.22 -13.03
N ALA A 5 10.45 -13.73 -12.24
CA ALA A 5 10.20 -14.62 -11.13
C ALA A 5 9.34 -14.00 -10.01
N ARG A 6 9.40 -12.69 -9.83
CA ARG A 6 8.59 -11.98 -8.82
C ARG A 6 7.09 -11.96 -9.11
N SER A 7 6.66 -12.40 -10.31
CA SER A 7 5.23 -12.53 -10.66
C SER A 7 4.44 -13.41 -9.68
N VAL A 8 5.10 -14.30 -8.94
CA VAL A 8 4.48 -15.13 -7.89
C VAL A 8 3.88 -14.32 -6.72
N TYR A 9 4.32 -13.07 -6.56
CA TYR A 9 3.79 -12.16 -5.54
C TYR A 9 2.60 -11.32 -6.03
N LEU A 10 2.16 -11.51 -7.26
CA LEU A 10 0.99 -10.83 -7.82
C LEU A 10 -0.21 -11.76 -7.83
N ARG A 11 -1.33 -11.26 -7.36
CA ARG A 11 -2.62 -11.93 -7.53
C ARG A 11 -3.40 -11.24 -8.65
N PRO A 12 -3.63 -11.92 -9.79
CA PRO A 12 -4.43 -11.34 -10.87
C PRO A 12 -5.86 -11.10 -10.42
N VAL A 13 -6.38 -9.91 -10.72
CA VAL A 13 -7.78 -9.54 -10.50
C VAL A 13 -8.44 -9.33 -11.86
N ALA A 14 -9.37 -10.20 -12.23
CA ALA A 14 -10.02 -10.17 -13.52
C ALA A 14 -11.35 -9.41 -13.44
N ARG A 15 -11.30 -8.09 -13.44
CA ARG A 15 -12.51 -7.24 -13.44
C ARG A 15 -13.30 -7.34 -14.74
N GLY A 16 -12.62 -7.57 -15.87
CA GLY A 16 -13.24 -7.71 -17.20
C GLY A 16 -13.73 -9.11 -17.55
N GLY A 17 -13.56 -10.07 -16.65
CA GLY A 17 -13.95 -11.47 -16.84
C GLY A 17 -12.78 -12.41 -17.14
N TYR A 18 -13.00 -13.70 -16.85
CA TYR A 18 -11.97 -14.76 -16.94
C TYR A 18 -11.50 -15.07 -18.36
N TYR A 19 -12.25 -14.64 -19.36
CA TYR A 19 -11.99 -14.96 -20.76
C TYR A 19 -11.14 -13.92 -21.47
N ASN A 20 -10.92 -12.75 -20.88
CA ASN A 20 -10.05 -11.71 -21.44
C ASN A 20 -8.58 -12.08 -21.20
N LYS A 21 -7.98 -12.81 -22.14
CA LYS A 21 -6.61 -13.35 -22.07
C LYS A 21 -5.66 -12.74 -23.12
N GLY A 22 -6.06 -11.61 -23.70
CA GLY A 22 -5.24 -10.90 -24.69
C GLY A 22 -5.49 -11.33 -26.14
N GLU A 23 -6.63 -11.95 -26.43
CA GLU A 23 -6.99 -12.40 -27.78
C GLU A 23 -6.98 -11.24 -28.79
N GLY A 24 -7.46 -10.05 -28.40
CA GLY A 24 -7.44 -8.87 -29.26
C GLY A 24 -6.02 -8.42 -29.63
N ILE A 25 -5.08 -8.50 -28.68
CA ILE A 25 -3.65 -8.22 -28.95
C ILE A 25 -3.09 -9.26 -29.93
N ARG A 26 -3.40 -10.54 -29.70
CA ARG A 26 -2.94 -11.62 -30.58
C ARG A 26 -3.47 -11.46 -31.99
N MET A 27 -4.77 -11.19 -32.15
CA MET A 27 -5.39 -10.95 -33.47
C MET A 27 -4.69 -9.80 -34.21
N ALA A 28 -4.38 -8.70 -33.53
CA ALA A 28 -3.65 -7.59 -34.15
C ALA A 28 -2.23 -7.98 -34.59
N LEU A 29 -1.51 -8.73 -33.75
CA LEU A 29 -0.16 -9.23 -34.11
C LEU A 29 -0.21 -10.21 -35.30
N ASP A 30 -1.23 -11.08 -35.35
CA ASP A 30 -1.38 -12.07 -36.42
C ASP A 30 -1.60 -11.42 -37.82
N ILE A 31 -2.16 -10.20 -37.87
CA ILE A 31 -2.29 -9.43 -39.13
C ILE A 31 -1.14 -8.44 -39.37
N GLY A 32 -0.05 -8.54 -38.58
CA GLY A 32 1.17 -7.77 -38.79
C GLY A 32 1.30 -6.45 -38.06
N ALA A 33 0.43 -6.20 -37.05
CA ALA A 33 0.62 -5.03 -36.20
C ALA A 33 1.90 -5.14 -35.38
N ALA A 34 2.65 -4.06 -35.27
CA ALA A 34 3.85 -4.01 -34.44
C ALA A 34 3.52 -3.92 -32.95
N PRO A 35 4.17 -4.72 -32.07
CA PRO A 35 4.03 -4.56 -30.65
C PRO A 35 4.68 -3.25 -30.18
N CYS A 36 3.99 -2.51 -29.31
CA CYS A 36 4.49 -1.27 -28.72
C CYS A 36 4.14 -1.23 -27.22
N GLY A 37 4.97 -0.56 -26.46
CA GLY A 37 4.79 -0.39 -25.01
C GLY A 37 5.63 -1.35 -24.19
N ASP A 38 5.47 -1.29 -22.88
CA ASP A 38 6.17 -2.13 -21.90
C ASP A 38 5.27 -3.30 -21.47
N PHE A 39 5.53 -4.48 -22.00
CA PHE A 39 4.82 -5.71 -21.63
C PHE A 39 5.15 -6.22 -20.21
N GLY A 40 6.15 -5.65 -19.53
CA GLY A 40 6.42 -5.86 -18.12
C GLY A 40 5.59 -4.98 -17.19
N SER A 41 4.94 -3.96 -17.75
CA SER A 41 4.09 -3.06 -17.00
C SER A 41 2.73 -3.67 -16.70
N TYR A 42 2.16 -3.32 -15.56
CA TYR A 42 0.84 -3.78 -15.12
C TYR A 42 0.22 -2.73 -14.20
N HIS A 43 -1.09 -2.64 -14.21
CA HIS A 43 -1.83 -1.85 -13.23
C HIS A 43 -1.99 -2.67 -11.95
N ALA A 44 -1.71 -2.07 -10.80
CA ALA A 44 -1.73 -2.76 -9.52
C ALA A 44 -2.37 -1.92 -8.42
N GLU A 45 -2.99 -2.61 -7.47
CA GLU A 45 -3.52 -2.04 -6.24
C GLU A 45 -3.06 -2.86 -5.02
N PRO A 46 -2.91 -2.26 -3.83
CA PRO A 46 -2.54 -2.99 -2.63
C PRO A 46 -3.73 -3.81 -2.16
N ILE A 47 -3.55 -5.11 -2.00
CA ILE A 47 -4.60 -6.04 -1.55
C ILE A 47 -4.17 -6.78 -0.30
N ASP A 48 -5.11 -7.13 0.55
CA ASP A 48 -4.87 -8.01 1.69
C ASP A 48 -4.72 -9.47 1.21
N PRO A 49 -3.52 -10.07 1.31
CA PRO A 49 -3.29 -11.43 0.82
C PRO A 49 -4.03 -12.50 1.64
N ARG A 50 -4.50 -12.18 2.84
CA ARG A 50 -5.25 -13.09 3.71
C ARG A 50 -6.70 -13.26 3.25
N SER A 51 -7.23 -12.28 2.52
CA SER A 51 -8.61 -12.28 2.04
C SER A 51 -8.79 -13.17 0.83
N GLY A 52 -9.90 -13.92 0.81
CA GLY A 52 -10.35 -14.67 -0.36
C GLY A 52 -11.09 -13.81 -1.41
N ARG A 53 -11.38 -12.55 -1.10
CA ARG A 53 -12.05 -11.63 -2.04
C ARG A 53 -11.13 -11.29 -3.21
N ALA A 54 -11.69 -11.19 -4.39
CA ALA A 54 -10.93 -10.82 -5.59
C ALA A 54 -10.30 -9.42 -5.46
N GLU A 55 -11.04 -8.46 -4.90
CA GLU A 55 -10.63 -7.07 -4.70
C GLU A 55 -10.59 -6.74 -3.20
N ALA A 56 -9.70 -7.36 -2.46
CA ALA A 56 -9.49 -7.06 -1.05
C ALA A 56 -8.59 -5.83 -0.85
N SER A 57 -8.89 -4.73 -1.55
CA SER A 57 -8.04 -3.54 -1.58
C SER A 57 -7.95 -2.84 -0.22
N VAL A 58 -6.77 -2.27 0.05
CA VAL A 58 -6.45 -1.51 1.25
C VAL A 58 -6.03 -0.09 0.84
N PHE A 59 -7.00 0.77 0.61
CA PHE A 59 -6.79 2.16 0.16
C PHE A 59 -6.72 3.18 1.29
N ILE A 60 -6.74 2.72 2.54
CA ILE A 60 -6.62 3.59 3.73
C ILE A 60 -5.18 3.84 4.15
N PHE A 61 -4.21 3.30 3.43
CA PHE A 61 -2.77 3.40 3.77
C PHE A 61 -2.27 4.87 3.88
N PRO A 62 -2.85 5.87 3.19
CA PRO A 62 -2.38 7.25 3.35
C PRO A 62 -2.56 7.81 4.77
N TYR A 63 -3.48 7.25 5.55
CA TYR A 63 -3.77 7.72 6.91
C TYR A 63 -2.92 7.06 7.99
N GLY A 64 -2.07 6.11 7.62
CA GLY A 64 -1.12 5.44 8.50
C GLY A 64 0.30 5.48 7.95
N ILE A 65 1.10 4.48 8.30
CA ILE A 65 2.42 4.24 7.70
C ILE A 65 2.49 2.85 7.09
N LEU A 66 3.29 2.70 6.05
CA LEU A 66 3.62 1.40 5.45
C LEU A 66 5.02 0.95 5.91
N VAL A 67 5.07 -0.23 6.50
CA VAL A 67 6.34 -0.85 6.91
C VAL A 67 6.52 -2.19 6.21
N ASN A 68 7.76 -2.53 5.91
CA ASN A 68 8.13 -3.83 5.37
C ASN A 68 8.28 -4.89 6.49
N GLN A 69 8.67 -6.10 6.14
CA GLN A 69 8.82 -7.21 7.11
C GLN A 69 9.95 -6.97 8.13
N GLU A 70 10.87 -6.07 7.82
CA GLU A 70 11.95 -5.63 8.71
C GLU A 70 11.51 -4.50 9.66
N GLY A 71 10.23 -4.10 9.66
CA GLY A 71 9.68 -3.04 10.50
C GLY A 71 10.07 -1.63 10.07
N LYS A 72 10.50 -1.42 8.82
CA LYS A 72 10.99 -0.14 8.31
C LYS A 72 10.06 0.46 7.27
N ARG A 73 9.83 1.78 7.33
CA ARG A 73 9.16 2.54 6.26
C ARG A 73 10.02 2.57 5.00
N PHE A 74 9.39 2.54 3.84
CA PHE A 74 10.09 2.48 2.55
C PHE A 74 9.51 3.45 1.51
N THR A 75 8.42 4.15 1.81
CA THR A 75 7.73 5.05 0.88
C THR A 75 7.14 6.26 1.60
N ASP A 76 6.83 7.31 0.84
CA ASP A 76 5.84 8.30 1.22
C ASP A 76 4.44 7.72 0.93
N GLU A 77 3.65 7.51 1.95
CA GLU A 77 2.32 6.93 1.83
C GLU A 77 1.29 7.91 1.24
N ALA A 78 1.60 9.19 1.25
CA ALA A 78 0.65 10.24 0.89
C ALA A 78 1.27 11.42 0.13
N PRO A 79 1.99 11.20 -0.99
CA PRO A 79 2.50 12.31 -1.82
C PRO A 79 1.37 12.98 -2.61
N GLY A 80 0.18 12.39 -2.63
CA GLY A 80 -1.04 12.85 -3.29
C GLY A 80 -2.27 12.14 -2.73
N THR A 81 -3.41 12.31 -3.39
CA THR A 81 -4.62 11.53 -3.06
C THR A 81 -4.41 10.05 -3.38
N VAL A 82 -5.14 9.16 -2.71
CA VAL A 82 -5.00 7.73 -2.91
C VAL A 82 -5.14 7.33 -4.38
N ASP A 83 -6.10 7.91 -5.10
CA ASP A 83 -6.35 7.61 -6.51
C ASP A 83 -5.17 7.99 -7.42
N ALA A 84 -4.40 9.00 -7.05
CA ALA A 84 -3.22 9.42 -7.80
C ALA A 84 -1.97 8.56 -7.51
N VAL A 85 -1.89 7.93 -6.33
CA VAL A 85 -0.63 7.34 -5.85
C VAL A 85 -0.68 5.84 -5.60
N TYR A 86 -1.86 5.22 -5.52
CA TYR A 86 -1.96 3.81 -5.11
C TYR A 86 -1.16 2.85 -5.99
N GLU A 87 -1.08 3.09 -7.29
CA GLU A 87 -0.32 2.24 -8.19
C GLU A 87 1.19 2.33 -7.91
N SER A 88 1.72 3.55 -7.79
CA SER A 88 3.15 3.76 -7.50
C SER A 88 3.55 3.20 -6.14
N VAL A 89 2.69 3.36 -5.13
CA VAL A 89 2.89 2.78 -3.79
C VAL A 89 2.84 1.25 -3.86
N THR A 90 1.90 0.68 -4.63
CA THR A 90 1.83 -0.78 -4.82
C THR A 90 3.07 -1.35 -5.47
N ARG A 91 3.68 -0.65 -6.43
CA ARG A 91 4.96 -1.06 -7.03
C ARG A 91 6.09 -1.04 -6.00
N GLN A 92 6.09 -0.08 -5.09
CA GLN A 92 7.06 -0.04 -3.99
C GLN A 92 6.83 -1.18 -2.99
N ILE A 93 5.57 -1.53 -2.69
CA ILE A 93 5.23 -2.74 -1.91
C ILE A 93 5.74 -4.00 -2.64
N PHE A 94 5.48 -4.12 -3.93
CA PHE A 94 5.95 -5.25 -4.73
C PHE A 94 7.47 -5.42 -4.67
N ASN A 95 8.23 -4.35 -4.51
CA ASN A 95 9.68 -4.39 -4.39
C ASN A 95 10.19 -4.81 -3.01
N GLN A 96 9.31 -4.86 -1.98
CA GLN A 96 9.70 -5.36 -0.66
C GLN A 96 9.83 -6.88 -0.64
N THR A 97 10.37 -7.43 0.43
CA THR A 97 10.50 -8.88 0.65
C THR A 97 9.15 -9.56 0.45
N ALA A 98 9.11 -10.57 -0.40
CA ALA A 98 7.89 -11.31 -0.79
C ALA A 98 6.74 -10.44 -1.34
N GLY A 99 6.98 -9.17 -1.70
CA GLY A 99 5.92 -8.25 -2.12
C GLY A 99 4.93 -7.90 -1.00
N ILE A 100 5.36 -7.94 0.26
CA ILE A 100 4.51 -7.73 1.44
C ILE A 100 4.90 -6.44 2.15
N ALA A 101 3.88 -5.69 2.55
CA ALA A 101 3.98 -4.58 3.52
C ALA A 101 2.83 -4.64 4.52
N TYR A 102 3.00 -3.97 5.62
CA TYR A 102 1.99 -3.82 6.68
C TYR A 102 1.58 -2.35 6.77
N CYS A 103 0.27 -2.11 6.73
CA CYS A 103 -0.30 -0.79 6.97
C CYS A 103 -0.56 -0.66 8.48
N ILE A 104 0.22 0.18 9.15
CA ILE A 104 0.09 0.46 10.59
C ILE A 104 -0.79 1.69 10.76
N LEU A 105 -1.85 1.52 11.52
CA LEU A 105 -2.89 2.51 11.77
C LEU A 105 -3.21 2.52 13.26
N ASP A 106 -3.81 3.59 13.72
CA ASP A 106 -4.39 3.68 15.05
C ASP A 106 -5.86 4.14 14.99
N ASP A 107 -6.46 4.33 16.15
CA ASP A 107 -7.87 4.71 16.27
C ASP A 107 -8.22 6.06 15.61
N LYS A 108 -7.23 6.91 15.31
CA LYS A 108 -7.44 8.16 14.56
C LYS A 108 -7.91 7.95 13.12
N LEU A 109 -7.86 6.71 12.59
CA LEU A 109 -8.52 6.36 11.34
C LEU A 109 -10.03 6.65 11.38
N LYS A 110 -10.65 6.59 12.55
CA LYS A 110 -12.09 6.89 12.75
C LYS A 110 -12.45 8.35 12.44
N ASP A 111 -11.45 9.25 12.42
CA ASP A 111 -11.65 10.66 12.02
C ASP A 111 -11.81 10.82 10.50
N VAL A 112 -11.54 9.77 9.73
CA VAL A 112 -11.70 9.77 8.27
C VAL A 112 -13.12 9.32 7.93
N PRO A 113 -13.96 10.19 7.35
CA PRO A 113 -15.32 9.81 7.00
C PRO A 113 -15.35 8.64 6.02
N ASN A 114 -16.19 7.65 6.30
CA ASN A 114 -16.41 6.49 5.43
C ASN A 114 -15.13 5.70 5.09
N TYR A 115 -14.12 5.68 5.95
CA TYR A 115 -12.85 4.96 5.70
C TYR A 115 -13.07 3.49 5.32
N GLN A 116 -14.18 2.89 5.77
CA GLN A 116 -14.54 1.51 5.48
C GLN A 116 -14.69 1.24 3.98
N LEU A 117 -15.05 2.25 3.18
CA LEU A 117 -15.14 2.13 1.72
C LEU A 117 -13.77 1.89 1.07
N GLY A 118 -12.71 2.37 1.71
CA GLY A 118 -11.32 2.15 1.29
C GLY A 118 -10.69 0.86 1.84
N LEU A 119 -11.42 0.09 2.65
CA LEU A 119 -10.95 -1.15 3.27
C LEU A 119 -11.86 -2.30 2.85
N ARG A 120 -11.51 -2.97 1.74
CA ARG A 120 -12.37 -3.97 1.11
C ARG A 120 -12.05 -5.41 1.51
N THR A 121 -11.10 -5.63 2.41
CA THR A 121 -10.81 -6.96 2.96
C THR A 121 -11.94 -7.44 3.88
N ASP A 122 -12.14 -8.75 3.96
CA ASP A 122 -12.99 -9.43 4.93
C ASP A 122 -12.22 -9.94 6.16
N GLN A 123 -10.92 -9.69 6.18
CA GLN A 123 -10.06 -10.12 7.29
C GLN A 123 -9.98 -9.03 8.36
N PRO A 124 -10.12 -9.40 9.63
CA PRO A 124 -9.97 -8.45 10.73
C PRO A 124 -8.52 -7.93 10.80
N PRO A 125 -8.33 -6.70 11.26
CA PRO A 125 -6.99 -6.19 11.53
C PRO A 125 -6.31 -6.99 12.64
N VAL A 126 -5.00 -7.12 12.54
CA VAL A 126 -4.19 -7.56 13.68
C VAL A 126 -4.04 -6.36 14.63
N THR A 127 -4.42 -6.52 15.87
CA THR A 127 -4.41 -5.44 16.87
C THR A 127 -3.41 -5.72 17.99
N GLY A 128 -2.80 -4.67 18.53
CA GLY A 128 -1.94 -4.70 19.72
C GLY A 128 -2.13 -3.44 20.54
N ASN A 129 -2.00 -3.56 21.86
CA ASN A 129 -2.06 -2.41 22.77
C ASN A 129 -0.74 -1.64 22.83
N THR A 130 0.33 -2.26 22.36
CA THR A 130 1.67 -1.67 22.22
C THR A 130 2.28 -2.03 20.88
N ILE A 131 3.25 -1.24 20.43
CA ILE A 131 4.00 -1.52 19.19
C ILE A 131 4.75 -2.86 19.31
N ALA A 132 5.31 -3.17 20.47
CA ALA A 132 5.98 -4.46 20.71
C ALA A 132 5.04 -5.65 20.57
N GLU A 133 3.83 -5.58 21.16
CA GLU A 133 2.80 -6.61 21.02
C GLU A 133 2.38 -6.79 19.55
N LEU A 134 2.17 -5.69 18.83
CA LEU A 134 1.83 -5.71 17.43
C LEU A 134 2.93 -6.37 16.59
N ALA A 135 4.19 -5.97 16.81
CA ALA A 135 5.35 -6.55 16.13
C ALA A 135 5.46 -8.06 16.35
N GLN A 136 5.25 -8.51 17.60
CA GLN A 136 5.26 -9.93 17.94
C GLN A 136 4.18 -10.71 17.17
N LYS A 137 2.96 -10.20 17.11
CA LYS A 137 1.84 -10.80 16.35
C LYS A 137 2.11 -10.84 14.85
N LEU A 138 2.77 -9.83 14.32
CA LEU A 138 3.16 -9.72 12.92
C LEU A 138 4.47 -10.48 12.59
N LYS A 139 5.13 -11.04 13.61
CA LYS A 139 6.41 -11.77 13.48
C LYS A 139 7.53 -10.91 12.87
N MET A 140 7.58 -9.65 13.23
CA MET A 140 8.63 -8.72 12.80
C MET A 140 9.50 -8.26 13.98
N PRO A 141 10.70 -7.70 13.73
CA PRO A 141 11.59 -7.23 14.78
C PRO A 141 10.94 -6.08 15.58
N ALA A 142 10.61 -6.31 16.86
CA ALA A 142 9.91 -5.32 17.70
C ALA A 142 10.70 -4.02 17.83
N ALA A 143 12.00 -4.10 18.12
CA ALA A 143 12.87 -2.92 18.27
C ALA A 143 12.89 -2.06 16.99
N ALA A 144 12.90 -2.69 15.80
CA ALA A 144 12.91 -1.97 14.54
C ALA A 144 11.58 -1.25 14.29
N LEU A 145 10.44 -1.88 14.61
CA LEU A 145 9.14 -1.24 14.48
C LEU A 145 8.98 -0.09 15.48
N GLU A 146 9.39 -0.28 16.73
CA GLU A 146 9.36 0.77 17.76
C GLU A 146 10.21 1.97 17.37
N GLU A 147 11.44 1.74 16.86
CA GLU A 147 12.30 2.79 16.35
C GLU A 147 11.64 3.56 15.18
N THR A 148 11.07 2.82 14.23
CA THR A 148 10.38 3.39 13.06
C THR A 148 9.20 4.27 13.49
N VAL A 149 8.32 3.78 14.37
CA VAL A 149 7.18 4.56 14.87
C VAL A 149 7.65 5.76 15.70
N SER A 150 8.65 5.59 16.56
CA SER A 150 9.22 6.69 17.35
C SER A 150 9.81 7.79 16.47
N ALA A 151 10.60 7.43 15.46
CA ALA A 151 11.18 8.38 14.52
C ALA A 151 10.08 9.11 13.70
N TYR A 152 9.09 8.37 13.23
CA TYR A 152 7.94 8.93 12.55
C TYR A 152 7.18 9.94 13.43
N ASN A 153 6.83 9.55 14.65
CA ASN A 153 6.09 10.40 15.58
C ASN A 153 6.84 11.71 15.90
N LYS A 154 8.15 11.64 16.09
CA LYS A 154 9.00 12.82 16.33
C LYS A 154 9.09 13.75 15.12
N ALA A 155 8.97 13.21 13.91
CA ALA A 155 9.07 13.96 12.67
C ALA A 155 7.76 14.66 12.28
N CYS A 156 6.61 14.20 12.78
CA CYS A 156 5.31 14.80 12.48
C CYS A 156 5.28 16.28 12.88
N GLN A 157 4.84 17.13 11.95
CA GLN A 157 4.71 18.56 12.23
C GLN A 157 3.28 18.87 12.66
N PRO A 158 3.08 19.92 13.48
CA PRO A 158 1.74 20.40 13.82
C PRO A 158 1.03 20.91 12.57
N GLY A 159 -0.29 20.70 12.50
CA GLY A 159 -1.12 21.15 11.39
C GLY A 159 -2.58 20.81 11.62
N THR A 160 -3.45 21.29 10.73
CA THR A 160 -4.88 21.00 10.78
C THR A 160 -5.17 19.82 9.87
N PHE A 161 -5.57 18.71 10.46
CA PHE A 161 -5.97 17.52 9.71
C PHE A 161 -7.24 17.77 8.90
N LYS A 162 -7.21 17.41 7.62
CA LYS A 162 -8.35 17.45 6.70
C LYS A 162 -8.44 16.09 5.99
N ALA A 163 -9.39 15.29 6.36
CA ALA A 163 -9.46 13.88 5.96
C ALA A 163 -9.54 13.66 4.43
N LEU A 164 -10.25 14.53 3.70
CA LEU A 164 -10.56 14.33 2.28
C LEU A 164 -9.88 15.33 1.34
N GLU A 165 -8.98 16.15 1.87
CA GLU A 165 -8.19 17.13 1.12
C GLU A 165 -6.71 16.88 1.42
N LEU A 166 -5.82 17.24 0.50
CA LEU A 166 -4.39 17.29 0.80
C LEU A 166 -4.15 18.38 1.85
N ASP A 167 -3.83 17.97 3.06
CA ASP A 167 -3.75 18.87 4.22
C ASP A 167 -2.36 19.46 4.46
N HIS A 168 -1.35 18.94 3.74
CA HIS A 168 0.06 19.30 3.88
C HIS A 168 0.61 19.14 5.31
N VAL A 169 -0.09 18.39 6.17
CA VAL A 169 0.44 17.98 7.47
C VAL A 169 1.48 16.89 7.23
N ALA A 170 2.74 17.30 7.25
CA ALA A 170 3.87 16.51 6.77
C ALA A 170 4.84 16.15 7.89
N THR A 171 5.79 15.28 7.59
CA THR A 171 6.97 15.03 8.43
C THR A 171 8.12 15.93 8.02
N LYS A 172 9.03 16.24 8.97
CA LYS A 172 10.27 16.99 8.72
C LYS A 172 11.49 16.17 9.13
N GLY A 173 12.48 16.11 8.23
CA GLY A 173 13.75 15.42 8.52
C GLY A 173 13.66 13.90 8.55
N LEU A 174 12.59 13.33 7.98
CA LEU A 174 12.38 11.88 7.88
C LEU A 174 12.59 11.41 6.43
N THR A 175 13.21 10.24 6.27
CA THR A 175 13.38 9.60 4.96
C THR A 175 12.91 8.15 5.04
N PRO A 176 11.94 7.73 4.19
CA PRO A 176 11.16 8.59 3.29
C PRO A 176 10.28 9.57 4.05
N PRO A 177 9.94 10.75 3.46
CA PRO A 177 9.01 11.70 4.07
C PRO A 177 7.59 11.13 4.12
N LYS A 178 6.67 11.83 4.78
CA LYS A 178 5.23 11.73 4.58
C LYS A 178 4.70 13.11 4.31
N SER A 179 4.07 13.31 3.15
CA SER A 179 3.74 14.64 2.62
C SER A 179 2.38 15.17 3.07
N ASN A 180 1.45 14.29 3.44
CA ASN A 180 0.11 14.65 3.92
C ASN A 180 -0.33 13.69 5.04
N TRP A 181 -1.28 14.13 5.85
CA TRP A 181 -1.91 13.36 6.92
C TRP A 181 -0.93 12.72 7.89
N ALA A 182 0.21 13.39 8.13
CA ALA A 182 1.21 12.92 9.07
C ALA A 182 0.78 13.23 10.51
N ARG A 183 0.17 12.26 11.16
CA ARG A 183 -0.22 12.34 12.58
C ARG A 183 0.55 11.27 13.38
N PRO A 184 1.08 11.59 14.57
CA PRO A 184 1.74 10.57 15.42
C PRO A 184 0.82 9.37 15.63
N LEU A 185 1.39 8.15 15.67
CA LEU A 185 0.67 6.90 15.94
C LEU A 185 0.69 6.57 17.44
#